data_60a07f004bdec3075dc75d598d562e7f
#
_entry.id   60a07f004bdec3075dc75d598d562e7f
#
_cell.length_a   1.000
_cell.length_b   1.000
_cell.length_c   1.000
_cell.angle_alpha   90.00
_cell.angle_beta   90.00
_cell.angle_gamma   90.00
#
_symmetry.space_group_name_H-M   'P 1'
#
loop_
_entity.id
_entity.type
_entity.pdbx_description
1 polymer ?
#
loop_
_entity_poly.entity_id
_entity_poly.type
_entity_poly.pdbx_seq_one_letter_code
_entity_poly.pdbx_strand_id
1 'polypeptide(L)'
;AAVVNRLSQGAVTQDFTDIDTIERGLREATDDIALALDEKELGVGTTVTGAALSMLDGEPFWTVFNVGDSRVYLYEHNELIQVTIDHSVVQELVDAGVIRAEDAESHPDSNVITRAVGFNMDAIPDYWVVPVRRGLRLLICSDGLTKEVNREELRLHLAAGRSAQQTAVELIGAALAAGGRDNITAIVVDVVESTGIGESDNTIPRTGPTPTRG
;
A
#
# COMPACT_ATOMS: atom_id res chain seq x y z
N ALA A 1 -8.40 -13.68 -0.86
CA ALA A 1 -9.86 -13.56 -1.06
C ALA A 1 -10.57 -13.11 0.22
N ALA A 2 -10.26 -13.71 1.41
CA ALA A 2 -10.92 -13.35 2.69
C ALA A 2 -10.75 -11.87 3.04
N VAL A 3 -9.52 -11.34 3.02
CA VAL A 3 -9.21 -9.92 3.32
C VAL A 3 -10.04 -8.98 2.45
N VAL A 4 -10.03 -9.19 1.13
CA VAL A 4 -10.77 -8.35 0.18
C VAL A 4 -12.27 -8.40 0.45
N ASN A 5 -12.82 -9.59 0.74
CA ASN A 5 -14.24 -9.75 1.04
C ASN A 5 -14.63 -9.01 2.33
N ARG A 6 -13.81 -9.08 3.39
CA ARG A 6 -14.09 -8.42 4.66
C ARG A 6 -14.04 -6.89 4.54
N LEU A 7 -13.01 -6.38 3.88
CA LEU A 7 -12.89 -4.94 3.61
C LEU A 7 -14.04 -4.43 2.72
N SER A 8 -14.42 -5.19 1.68
CA SER A 8 -15.53 -4.82 0.80
C SER A 8 -16.88 -4.81 1.51
N GLN A 9 -17.15 -5.76 2.43
CA GLN A 9 -18.40 -5.81 3.19
C GLN A 9 -18.58 -4.58 4.10
N GLY A 10 -17.49 -4.08 4.68
CA GLY A 10 -17.53 -2.83 5.47
C GLY A 10 -17.72 -1.57 4.62
N ALA A 11 -17.13 -1.54 3.41
CA ALA A 11 -17.16 -0.38 2.52
C ALA A 11 -18.48 -0.22 1.74
N VAL A 12 -19.24 -1.30 1.51
CA VAL A 12 -20.47 -1.27 0.68
C VAL A 12 -21.63 -0.47 1.30
N THR A 13 -21.57 -0.17 2.59
CA THR A 13 -22.66 0.52 3.29
C THR A 13 -22.45 2.03 3.47
N GLN A 14 -21.26 2.56 3.11
CA GLN A 14 -20.92 3.98 3.30
C GLN A 14 -20.04 4.48 2.13
N ASP A 15 -20.25 5.73 1.73
CA ASP A 15 -19.41 6.40 0.70
C ASP A 15 -17.98 6.65 1.20
N PHE A 16 -17.77 6.59 2.52
CA PHE A 16 -16.49 6.83 3.19
C PHE A 16 -16.19 5.74 4.22
N THR A 17 -14.92 5.39 4.35
CA THR A 17 -14.45 4.34 5.28
C THR A 17 -13.58 4.97 6.37
N ASP A 18 -13.70 4.49 7.59
CA ASP A 18 -12.87 4.88 8.73
C ASP A 18 -11.79 3.82 9.05
N ILE A 19 -10.82 4.20 9.87
CA ILE A 19 -9.72 3.33 10.31
C ILE A 19 -10.27 2.12 11.10
N ASP A 20 -11.26 2.33 11.94
CA ASP A 20 -11.85 1.26 12.77
C ASP A 20 -12.48 0.17 11.89
N THR A 21 -13.08 0.55 10.76
CA THR A 21 -13.64 -0.38 9.78
C THR A 21 -12.54 -1.19 9.07
N ILE A 22 -11.42 -0.53 8.72
CA ILE A 22 -10.26 -1.19 8.12
C ILE A 22 -9.66 -2.19 9.12
N GLU A 23 -9.40 -1.77 10.36
CA GLU A 23 -8.82 -2.64 11.39
C GLU A 23 -9.71 -3.83 11.73
N ARG A 24 -11.03 -3.60 11.83
CA ARG A 24 -11.97 -4.70 12.05
C ARG A 24 -11.93 -5.70 10.91
N GLY A 25 -11.95 -5.24 9.66
CA GLY A 25 -11.86 -6.11 8.48
C GLY A 25 -10.57 -6.92 8.42
N LEU A 26 -9.44 -6.32 8.83
CA LEU A 26 -8.16 -7.01 8.89
C LEU A 26 -8.10 -8.04 10.02
N ARG A 27 -8.65 -7.74 11.21
CA ARG A 27 -8.77 -8.71 12.30
C ARG A 27 -9.63 -9.91 11.89
N GLU A 28 -10.83 -9.66 11.37
CA GLU A 28 -11.71 -10.73 10.89
C GLU A 28 -11.06 -11.57 9.78
N ALA A 29 -10.28 -10.96 8.89
CA ALA A 29 -9.54 -11.69 7.86
C ALA A 29 -8.41 -12.54 8.45
N THR A 30 -7.73 -12.05 9.49
CA THR A 30 -6.71 -12.82 10.22
C THR A 30 -7.32 -14.04 10.88
N ASP A 31 -8.49 -13.88 11.54
CA ASP A 31 -9.23 -15.00 12.13
C ASP A 31 -9.67 -16.02 11.07
N ASP A 32 -10.19 -15.55 9.92
CA ASP A 32 -10.58 -16.43 8.80
C ASP A 32 -9.39 -17.23 8.25
N ILE A 33 -8.20 -16.61 8.14
CA ILE A 33 -6.96 -17.28 7.73
C ILE A 33 -6.57 -18.33 8.77
N ALA A 34 -6.57 -17.97 10.05
CA ALA A 34 -6.22 -18.87 11.14
C ALA A 34 -7.15 -20.10 11.21
N LEU A 35 -8.47 -19.91 10.97
CA LEU A 35 -9.44 -20.99 10.94
C LEU A 35 -9.31 -21.91 9.72
N ALA A 36 -8.78 -21.38 8.60
CA ALA A 36 -8.62 -22.14 7.36
C ALA A 36 -7.33 -22.98 7.33
N LEU A 37 -6.38 -22.70 8.24
CA LEU A 37 -5.10 -23.41 8.32
C LEU A 37 -5.22 -24.63 9.24
N ASP A 38 -4.77 -25.80 8.75
CA ASP A 38 -4.51 -26.97 9.60
C ASP A 38 -3.29 -26.68 10.49
N GLU A 39 -3.22 -27.32 11.69
CA GLU A 39 -2.12 -27.18 12.66
C GLU A 39 -0.69 -27.40 12.07
N LYS A 40 -0.61 -27.91 10.84
CA LYS A 40 0.66 -28.18 10.13
C LYS A 40 1.10 -27.07 9.17
N GLU A 41 0.26 -26.08 8.91
CA GLU A 41 0.53 -24.97 7.98
C GLU A 41 0.88 -23.68 8.74
N LEU A 42 1.78 -23.79 9.72
CA LEU A 42 2.33 -22.63 10.44
C LEU A 42 3.11 -21.75 9.46
N GLY A 43 2.76 -20.46 9.42
CA GLY A 43 3.53 -19.47 8.67
C GLY A 43 2.92 -19.01 7.34
N VAL A 44 1.63 -19.23 7.12
CA VAL A 44 0.91 -18.65 5.98
C VAL A 44 0.45 -17.23 6.34
N GLY A 45 0.81 -16.27 5.49
CA GLY A 45 0.41 -14.89 5.62
C GLY A 45 0.22 -14.21 4.28
N THR A 46 -0.34 -13.01 4.30
CA THR A 46 -0.49 -12.18 3.11
C THR A 46 -0.15 -10.74 3.43
N THR A 47 0.39 -10.02 2.44
CA THR A 47 0.49 -8.57 2.49
C THR A 47 -0.86 -7.94 2.19
N VAL A 48 -1.11 -6.76 2.72
CA VAL A 48 -2.29 -5.95 2.41
C VAL A 48 -1.86 -4.50 2.30
N THR A 49 -2.16 -3.89 1.18
CA THR A 49 -1.98 -2.45 0.97
C THR A 49 -3.20 -1.87 0.29
N GLY A 50 -3.50 -0.61 0.55
CA GLY A 50 -4.67 0.02 -0.03
C GLY A 50 -4.83 1.49 0.30
N ALA A 51 -5.84 2.09 -0.31
CA ALA A 51 -6.30 3.44 -0.03
C ALA A 51 -7.82 3.43 0.07
N ALA A 52 -8.35 3.96 1.16
CA ALA A 52 -9.78 4.13 1.39
C ALA A 52 -10.14 5.61 1.41
N LEU A 53 -11.25 5.98 0.79
CA LEU A 53 -11.76 7.34 0.87
C LEU A 53 -12.40 7.54 2.24
N SER A 54 -11.96 8.56 2.95
CA SER A 54 -12.35 8.86 4.32
C SER A 54 -12.69 10.34 4.46
N MET A 55 -13.34 10.72 5.58
CA MET A 55 -13.67 12.11 5.90
C MET A 55 -12.99 12.52 7.21
N LEU A 56 -12.38 13.71 7.23
CA LEU A 56 -11.84 14.33 8.42
C LEU A 56 -12.30 15.81 8.44
N ASP A 57 -13.03 16.20 9.48
CA ASP A 57 -13.55 17.57 9.65
C ASP A 57 -14.37 18.08 8.45
N GLY A 58 -15.05 17.18 7.74
CA GLY A 58 -15.87 17.50 6.57
C GLY A 58 -15.11 17.54 5.25
N GLU A 59 -13.81 17.27 5.26
CA GLU A 59 -12.96 17.23 4.06
C GLU A 59 -12.59 15.79 3.67
N PRO A 60 -12.63 15.43 2.37
CA PRO A 60 -12.26 14.10 1.93
C PRO A 60 -10.74 13.93 1.90
N PHE A 61 -10.29 12.72 2.30
CA PHE A 61 -8.89 12.31 2.21
C PHE A 61 -8.78 10.81 1.94
N TRP A 62 -7.63 10.40 1.46
CA TRP A 62 -7.28 8.99 1.37
C TRP A 62 -6.64 8.53 2.68
N THR A 63 -7.23 7.52 3.31
CA THR A 63 -6.56 6.73 4.34
C THR A 63 -5.79 5.61 3.61
N VAL A 64 -4.49 5.81 3.44
CA VAL A 64 -3.57 4.79 2.92
C VAL A 64 -3.18 3.89 4.08
N PHE A 65 -3.17 2.58 3.86
CA PHE A 65 -2.77 1.60 4.87
C PHE A 65 -1.89 0.51 4.26
N ASN A 66 -0.98 -0.05 5.07
CA ASN A 66 -0.05 -1.08 4.62
C ASN A 66 0.28 -2.10 5.71
N VAL A 67 0.34 -3.38 5.32
CA VAL A 67 0.95 -4.49 6.03
C VAL A 67 1.74 -5.30 5.00
N GLY A 68 3.07 -5.27 5.07
CA GLY A 68 3.96 -5.95 4.14
C GLY A 68 4.78 -5.00 3.27
N ASP A 69 5.21 -5.48 2.12
CA ASP A 69 6.09 -4.81 1.16
C ASP A 69 5.41 -4.42 -0.17
N SER A 70 4.10 -4.59 -0.25
CA SER A 70 3.30 -3.97 -1.29
C SER A 70 3.22 -2.46 -1.06
N ARG A 71 3.13 -1.67 -2.12
CA ARG A 71 3.36 -0.23 -2.03
C ARG A 71 2.21 0.61 -2.56
N VAL A 72 2.03 1.80 -1.96
CA VAL A 72 1.21 2.89 -2.51
C VAL A 72 2.13 4.04 -2.87
N TYR A 73 2.01 4.49 -4.11
CA TYR A 73 2.68 5.69 -4.61
C TYR A 73 1.67 6.79 -4.90
N LEU A 74 2.08 8.01 -4.63
CA LEU A 74 1.41 9.23 -5.04
C LEU A 74 2.16 9.83 -6.23
N TYR A 75 1.44 10.13 -7.31
CA TYR A 75 1.95 10.90 -8.44
C TYR A 75 1.19 12.23 -8.54
N GLU A 76 1.91 13.31 -8.42
CA GLU A 76 1.40 14.69 -8.52
C GLU A 76 2.53 15.63 -8.96
N HIS A 77 2.23 16.66 -9.74
CA HIS A 77 3.21 17.67 -10.21
C HIS A 77 4.47 17.07 -10.84
N ASN A 78 4.33 15.96 -11.57
CA ASN A 78 5.43 15.22 -12.19
C ASN A 78 6.41 14.57 -11.21
N GLU A 79 6.03 14.45 -9.94
CA GLU A 79 6.77 13.75 -8.90
C GLU A 79 6.08 12.43 -8.54
N LEU A 80 6.89 11.41 -8.25
CA LEU A 80 6.42 10.12 -7.74
C LEU A 80 6.95 9.94 -6.31
N ILE A 81 6.04 9.84 -5.35
CA ILE A 81 6.35 9.70 -3.93
C ILE A 81 5.83 8.35 -3.46
N GLN A 82 6.67 7.52 -2.87
CA GLN A 82 6.21 6.33 -2.15
C GLN A 82 5.60 6.80 -0.83
N VAL A 83 4.32 6.50 -0.63
CA VAL A 83 3.57 6.88 0.58
C VAL A 83 3.80 5.87 1.69
N THR A 84 3.80 4.58 1.34
CA THR A 84 3.98 3.48 2.30
C THR A 84 5.45 3.24 2.60
N ILE A 85 5.72 2.67 3.77
CA ILE A 85 7.04 2.15 4.17
C ILE A 85 6.92 0.63 4.18
N ASP A 86 7.88 -0.06 3.58
CA ASP A 86 7.86 -1.50 3.48
C ASP A 86 8.13 -2.15 4.84
N HIS A 87 7.38 -3.18 5.18
CA HIS A 87 7.69 -4.04 6.32
C HIS A 87 8.62 -5.17 5.86
N SER A 88 9.88 -4.85 5.66
CA SER A 88 10.91 -5.77 5.19
C SER A 88 12.21 -5.61 5.97
N VAL A 89 13.01 -6.68 5.99
CA VAL A 89 14.34 -6.67 6.63
C VAL A 89 15.22 -5.57 6.02
N VAL A 90 15.18 -5.41 4.71
CA VAL A 90 16.01 -4.40 4.03
C VAL A 90 15.58 -2.97 4.38
N GLN A 91 14.30 -2.71 4.59
CA GLN A 91 13.83 -1.41 5.05
C GLN A 91 14.33 -1.12 6.46
N GLU A 92 14.28 -2.09 7.36
CA GLU A 92 14.82 -1.94 8.73
C GLU A 92 16.33 -1.66 8.71
N LEU A 93 17.08 -2.31 7.81
CA LEU A 93 18.51 -2.05 7.64
C LEU A 93 18.80 -0.65 7.07
N VAL A 94 17.96 -0.15 6.16
CA VAL A 94 18.04 1.23 5.64
C VAL A 94 17.77 2.24 6.75
N ASP A 95 16.69 2.03 7.52
CA ASP A 95 16.29 2.92 8.61
C ASP A 95 17.34 2.97 9.73
N ALA A 96 18.01 1.84 9.98
CA ALA A 96 19.14 1.76 10.91
C ALA A 96 20.46 2.34 10.35
N GLY A 97 20.49 2.75 9.08
CA GLY A 97 21.69 3.26 8.40
C GLY A 97 22.77 2.18 8.15
N VAL A 98 22.39 0.91 8.15
CA VAL A 98 23.31 -0.22 7.92
C VAL A 98 23.59 -0.40 6.43
N ILE A 99 22.56 -0.20 5.60
CA ILE A 99 22.67 -0.19 4.14
C ILE A 99 22.06 1.09 3.57
N ARG A 100 22.43 1.45 2.34
CA ARG A 100 21.81 2.58 1.63
C ARG A 100 20.51 2.10 0.96
N ALA A 101 19.55 3.01 0.79
CA ALA A 101 18.28 2.70 0.11
C ALA A 101 18.49 2.13 -1.31
N GLU A 102 19.53 2.60 -2.03
CA GLU A 102 19.87 2.12 -3.38
C GLU A 102 20.40 0.69 -3.41
N ASP A 103 20.90 0.16 -2.29
CA ASP A 103 21.44 -1.20 -2.16
C ASP A 103 20.35 -2.20 -1.72
N ALA A 104 19.18 -1.72 -1.25
CA ALA A 104 18.12 -2.56 -0.66
C ALA A 104 17.58 -3.63 -1.62
N GLU A 105 17.32 -3.27 -2.89
CA GLU A 105 16.77 -4.19 -3.89
C GLU A 105 17.74 -5.33 -4.27
N SER A 106 19.05 -5.08 -4.17
CA SER A 106 20.09 -6.07 -4.47
C SER A 106 20.52 -6.91 -3.27
N HIS A 107 19.99 -6.61 -2.07
CA HIS A 107 20.35 -7.32 -0.84
C HIS A 107 19.82 -8.76 -0.85
N PRO A 108 20.55 -9.76 -0.30
CA PRO A 108 20.09 -11.16 -0.23
C PRO A 108 18.72 -11.31 0.44
N ASP A 109 18.42 -10.49 1.45
CA ASP A 109 17.17 -10.51 2.21
C ASP A 109 16.10 -9.55 1.65
N SER A 110 16.23 -9.09 0.40
CA SER A 110 15.28 -8.15 -0.24
C SER A 110 13.84 -8.65 -0.32
N ASN A 111 13.64 -9.99 -0.24
CA ASN A 111 12.33 -10.62 -0.26
C ASN A 111 11.81 -11.02 1.12
N VAL A 112 12.52 -10.65 2.21
CA VAL A 112 12.13 -11.04 3.56
C VAL A 112 11.25 -9.97 4.17
N ILE A 113 9.95 -10.28 4.31
CA ILE A 113 8.98 -9.40 4.99
C ILE A 113 9.03 -9.61 6.50
N THR A 114 8.83 -8.54 7.27
CA THR A 114 8.84 -8.56 8.74
C THR A 114 7.43 -8.49 9.33
N ARG A 115 6.41 -8.19 8.49
CA ARG A 115 5.02 -8.11 8.92
C ARG A 115 4.08 -8.61 7.82
N ALA A 116 3.14 -9.51 8.19
CA ALA A 116 2.12 -10.05 7.28
C ALA A 116 0.83 -10.35 8.05
N VAL A 117 -0.32 -10.21 7.39
CA VAL A 117 -1.64 -10.60 7.94
C VAL A 117 -1.72 -12.12 7.98
N GLY A 118 -2.06 -12.69 9.15
CA GLY A 118 -2.16 -14.14 9.35
C GLY A 118 -0.88 -14.82 9.85
N PHE A 119 0.28 -14.17 9.78
CA PHE A 119 1.55 -14.76 10.21
C PHE A 119 1.81 -14.58 11.73
N ASN A 120 1.43 -13.45 12.31
CA ASN A 120 1.43 -13.18 13.75
C ASN A 120 0.09 -12.55 14.12
N MET A 121 -0.39 -12.82 15.32
CA MET A 121 -1.74 -12.45 15.79
C MET A 121 -2.09 -10.96 15.74
N ASP A 122 -1.11 -10.07 15.54
CA ASP A 122 -1.30 -8.62 15.56
C ASP A 122 -0.59 -7.93 14.39
N ALA A 123 -0.99 -8.22 13.16
CA ALA A 123 -0.55 -7.43 12.02
C ALA A 123 -1.22 -6.04 12.03
N ILE A 124 -0.68 -5.12 12.84
CA ILE A 124 -1.15 -3.74 12.91
C ILE A 124 -0.69 -3.01 11.65
N PRO A 125 -1.63 -2.46 10.84
CA PRO A 125 -1.27 -1.67 9.68
C PRO A 125 -0.65 -0.34 10.08
N ASP A 126 0.26 0.15 9.24
CA ASP A 126 0.64 1.56 9.26
C ASP A 126 -0.34 2.37 8.41
N TYR A 127 -0.59 3.63 8.80
CA TYR A 127 -1.54 4.51 8.15
C TYR A 127 -0.92 5.84 7.76
N TRP A 128 -1.33 6.35 6.59
CA TRP A 128 -1.00 7.68 6.09
C TRP A 128 -2.25 8.39 5.63
N VAL A 129 -2.30 9.69 5.82
CA VAL A 129 -3.37 10.56 5.34
C VAL A 129 -2.88 11.33 4.13
N VAL A 130 -3.56 11.16 3.00
CA VAL A 130 -3.24 11.85 1.75
C VAL A 130 -4.46 12.69 1.35
N PRO A 131 -4.33 14.01 1.20
CA PRO A 131 -5.45 14.86 0.79
C PRO A 131 -5.99 14.46 -0.59
N VAL A 132 -7.32 14.54 -0.76
CA VAL A 132 -7.97 14.34 -2.06
C VAL A 132 -7.87 15.64 -2.85
N ARG A 133 -7.04 15.66 -3.90
CA ARG A 133 -6.83 16.81 -4.77
C ARG A 133 -7.04 16.43 -6.23
N ARG A 134 -7.66 17.31 -7.00
CA ARG A 134 -7.84 17.10 -8.43
C ARG A 134 -6.49 16.98 -9.13
N GLY A 135 -6.36 15.96 -9.98
CA GLY A 135 -5.13 15.67 -10.72
C GLY A 135 -4.14 14.77 -9.97
N LEU A 136 -4.39 14.47 -8.70
CA LEU A 136 -3.67 13.46 -7.95
C LEU A 136 -3.96 12.07 -8.51
N ARG A 137 -2.92 11.26 -8.65
CA ARG A 137 -3.00 9.87 -9.09
C ARG A 137 -2.33 8.97 -8.05
N LEU A 138 -3.01 7.89 -7.66
CA LEU A 138 -2.42 6.85 -6.82
C LEU A 138 -2.08 5.62 -7.68
N LEU A 139 -0.95 4.99 -7.37
CA LEU A 139 -0.60 3.65 -7.81
C LEU A 139 -0.49 2.76 -6.58
N ILE A 140 -1.27 1.69 -6.55
CA ILE A 140 -1.23 0.65 -5.52
C ILE A 140 -0.75 -0.62 -6.21
N CYS A 141 0.34 -1.22 -5.73
CA CYS A 141 0.96 -2.34 -6.44
C CYS A 141 1.62 -3.35 -5.51
N SER A 142 1.74 -4.59 -6.00
CA SER A 142 2.59 -5.60 -5.39
C SER A 142 4.07 -5.37 -5.71
N ASP A 143 4.94 -6.02 -4.95
CA ASP A 143 6.38 -6.04 -5.14
C ASP A 143 6.80 -6.58 -6.52
N GLY A 144 6.02 -7.51 -7.09
CA GLY A 144 6.25 -8.01 -8.45
C GLY A 144 6.22 -6.93 -9.54
N LEU A 145 5.57 -5.77 -9.31
CA LEU A 145 5.70 -4.63 -10.21
C LEU A 145 7.02 -3.89 -9.98
N THR A 146 7.34 -3.57 -8.75
CA THR A 146 8.47 -2.69 -8.40
C THR A 146 9.83 -3.37 -8.54
N LYS A 147 9.87 -4.71 -8.47
CA LYS A 147 11.06 -5.50 -8.78
C LYS A 147 11.42 -5.51 -10.26
N GLU A 148 10.48 -5.30 -11.16
CA GLU A 148 10.67 -5.34 -12.59
C GLU A 148 10.71 -3.94 -13.24
N VAL A 149 9.99 -2.97 -12.68
CA VAL A 149 9.85 -1.61 -13.21
C VAL A 149 10.40 -0.62 -12.19
N ASN A 150 11.48 0.06 -12.54
CA ASN A 150 12.12 0.99 -11.61
C ASN A 150 11.29 2.27 -11.40
N ARG A 151 11.64 3.04 -10.36
CA ARG A 151 10.89 4.23 -9.95
C ARG A 151 10.72 5.26 -11.06
N GLU A 152 11.75 5.47 -11.89
CA GLU A 152 11.66 6.44 -12.98
C GLU A 152 10.72 5.95 -14.10
N GLU A 153 10.75 4.69 -14.43
CA GLU A 153 9.83 4.07 -15.39
C GLU A 153 8.38 4.14 -14.87
N LEU A 154 8.14 3.82 -13.59
CA LEU A 154 6.81 4.02 -12.96
C LEU A 154 6.34 5.46 -13.12
N ARG A 155 7.20 6.44 -12.83
CA ARG A 155 6.89 7.86 -12.98
C ARG A 155 6.50 8.22 -14.42
N LEU A 156 7.26 7.73 -15.41
CA LEU A 156 6.99 8.01 -16.82
C LEU A 156 5.65 7.42 -17.28
N HIS A 157 5.33 6.19 -16.88
CA HIS A 157 4.03 5.59 -17.18
C HIS A 157 2.86 6.38 -16.55
N LEU A 158 3.01 6.81 -15.30
CA LEU A 158 2.00 7.60 -14.60
C LEU A 158 1.83 9.00 -15.21
N ALA A 159 2.91 9.57 -15.74
CA ALA A 159 2.95 10.88 -16.40
C ALA A 159 2.36 10.89 -17.83
N ALA A 160 2.16 9.73 -18.46
CA ALA A 160 1.86 9.63 -19.90
C ALA A 160 0.47 10.14 -20.31
N GLY A 161 -0.34 10.66 -19.37
CA GLY A 161 -1.67 11.25 -19.66
C GLY A 161 -2.72 10.24 -20.11
N ARG A 162 -2.49 8.96 -19.87
CA ARG A 162 -3.43 7.87 -20.19
C ARG A 162 -4.44 7.68 -19.07
N SER A 163 -5.57 7.02 -19.38
CA SER A 163 -6.54 6.66 -18.35
C SER A 163 -5.92 5.74 -17.29
N ALA A 164 -6.49 5.71 -16.09
CA ALA A 164 -6.05 4.83 -15.01
C ALA A 164 -5.93 3.36 -15.45
N GLN A 165 -6.96 2.86 -16.17
CA GLN A 165 -6.95 1.49 -16.69
C GLN A 165 -5.84 1.24 -17.72
N GLN A 166 -5.63 2.15 -18.67
CA GLN A 166 -4.57 2.01 -19.67
C GLN A 166 -3.18 2.03 -18.99
N THR A 167 -2.98 2.93 -18.02
CA THR A 167 -1.73 3.02 -17.27
C THR A 167 -1.46 1.72 -16.49
N ALA A 168 -2.46 1.15 -15.82
CA ALA A 168 -2.31 -0.11 -15.11
C ALA A 168 -1.92 -1.28 -16.06
N VAL A 169 -2.59 -1.37 -17.21
CA VAL A 169 -2.27 -2.41 -18.23
C VAL A 169 -0.85 -2.25 -18.75
N GLU A 170 -0.40 -1.02 -19.01
CA GLU A 170 0.96 -0.76 -19.50
C GLU A 170 2.04 -1.06 -18.45
N LEU A 171 1.79 -0.71 -17.17
CA LEU A 171 2.69 -1.06 -16.08
C LEU A 171 2.85 -2.58 -15.94
N ILE A 172 1.74 -3.33 -16.00
CA ILE A 172 1.80 -4.80 -15.98
C ILE A 172 2.56 -5.31 -17.22
N GLY A 173 2.27 -4.75 -18.40
CA GLY A 173 2.97 -5.12 -19.63
C GLY A 173 4.47 -4.85 -19.58
N ALA A 174 4.90 -3.73 -19.01
CA ALA A 174 6.31 -3.39 -18.81
C ALA A 174 7.00 -4.39 -17.87
N ALA A 175 6.37 -4.72 -16.74
CA ALA A 175 6.90 -5.68 -15.79
C ALA A 175 7.02 -7.10 -16.40
N LEU A 176 6.01 -7.54 -17.16
CA LEU A 176 6.07 -8.82 -17.88
C LEU A 176 7.19 -8.84 -18.92
N ALA A 177 7.41 -7.74 -19.63
CA ALA A 177 8.47 -7.61 -20.62
C ALA A 177 9.88 -7.60 -19.99
N ALA A 178 10.02 -7.12 -18.75
CA ALA A 178 11.26 -7.10 -17.99
C ALA A 178 11.59 -8.45 -17.35
N GLY A 179 10.63 -9.37 -17.29
CA GLY A 179 10.86 -10.73 -16.78
C GLY A 179 9.66 -11.39 -16.17
N GLY A 180 8.79 -10.62 -15.48
CA GLY A 180 7.57 -11.12 -14.87
C GLY A 180 7.81 -12.26 -13.89
N ARG A 181 8.82 -12.14 -13.04
CA ARG A 181 9.32 -13.22 -12.16
C ARG A 181 8.40 -13.53 -10.99
N ASP A 182 7.41 -12.67 -10.74
CA ASP A 182 6.45 -12.81 -9.65
C ASP A 182 5.04 -12.43 -10.10
N ASN A 183 4.05 -12.60 -9.23
CA ASN A 183 2.67 -12.12 -9.44
C ASN A 183 2.65 -10.59 -9.45
N ILE A 184 2.12 -10.00 -10.52
CA ILE A 184 2.08 -8.56 -10.72
C ILE A 184 0.66 -8.05 -10.54
N THR A 185 0.48 -7.14 -9.60
CA THR A 185 -0.78 -6.42 -9.39
C THR A 185 -0.52 -4.92 -9.47
N ALA A 186 -1.36 -4.21 -10.23
CA ALA A 186 -1.34 -2.75 -10.30
C ALA A 186 -2.76 -2.20 -10.33
N ILE A 187 -3.05 -1.23 -9.46
CA ILE A 187 -4.29 -0.46 -9.43
C ILE A 187 -3.91 1.01 -9.56
N VAL A 188 -4.51 1.70 -10.51
CA VAL A 188 -4.32 3.14 -10.67
C VAL A 188 -5.63 3.84 -10.36
N VAL A 189 -5.58 4.89 -9.55
CA VAL A 189 -6.74 5.71 -9.17
C VAL A 189 -6.48 7.16 -9.54
N ASP A 190 -7.40 7.77 -10.28
CA ASP A 190 -7.35 9.19 -10.65
C ASP A 190 -8.37 9.99 -9.85
N VAL A 191 -7.94 11.12 -9.29
CA VAL A 191 -8.85 12.10 -8.73
C VAL A 191 -9.23 13.09 -9.83
N VAL A 192 -10.44 12.94 -10.37
CA VAL A 192 -10.96 13.79 -11.48
C VAL A 192 -11.68 15.03 -10.98
N GLU A 193 -12.35 14.93 -9.83
CA GLU A 193 -13.00 16.03 -9.14
C GLU A 193 -12.67 15.96 -7.64
N SER A 194 -12.54 17.13 -7.02
CA SER A 194 -12.32 17.25 -5.57
C SER A 194 -13.27 18.32 -5.06
N THR A 195 -14.07 18.00 -4.05
CA THR A 195 -15.00 18.92 -3.40
C THR A 195 -14.39 19.59 -2.17
N GLY A 196 -13.15 19.27 -1.85
CA GLY A 196 -12.41 19.84 -0.71
C GLY A 196 -11.83 21.21 -1.01
N ILE A 197 -11.86 22.10 -0.02
CA ILE A 197 -11.21 23.41 -0.06
C ILE A 197 -9.93 23.32 0.77
N GLY A 198 -8.78 23.42 0.16
CA GLY A 198 -7.55 23.65 0.92
C GLY A 198 -6.31 23.01 0.31
N GLU A 199 -5.44 23.87 -0.20
CA GLU A 199 -4.04 23.56 -0.40
C GLU A 199 -3.35 23.50 0.98
N SER A 200 -3.20 22.30 1.52
CA SER A 200 -2.23 22.09 2.61
C SER A 200 -1.29 20.96 2.23
N ASP A 201 -0.06 21.35 2.00
CA ASP A 201 1.05 20.52 1.56
C ASP A 201 1.65 19.70 2.72
N ASN A 202 0.90 18.74 3.28
CA ASN A 202 1.48 17.88 4.30
C ASN A 202 0.89 16.46 4.28
N THR A 203 1.67 15.53 3.74
CA THR A 203 1.52 14.12 4.04
C THR A 203 2.15 13.87 5.42
N ILE A 204 1.35 13.62 6.43
CA ILE A 204 1.84 13.34 7.80
C ILE A 204 1.69 11.85 8.06
N PRO A 205 2.79 11.09 8.25
CA PRO A 205 2.69 9.71 8.73
C PRO A 205 2.02 9.69 10.11
N ARG A 206 0.95 8.94 10.28
CA ARG A 206 0.45 8.59 11.60
C ARG A 206 1.08 7.27 12.01
N THR A 207 2.14 7.35 12.76
CA THR A 207 2.68 6.19 13.49
C THR A 207 1.68 5.79 14.57
N GLY A 208 1.43 4.49 14.69
CA GLY A 208 0.69 3.92 15.82
C GLY A 208 1.30 4.35 17.17
N PRO A 209 0.64 4.09 18.30
CA PRO A 209 1.07 4.60 19.59
C PRO A 209 2.51 4.16 19.89
N THR A 210 3.36 5.13 20.14
CA THR A 210 4.75 4.92 20.56
C THR A 210 4.73 4.03 21.80
N PRO A 211 5.48 2.91 21.86
CA PRO A 211 5.57 2.11 23.05
C PRO A 211 6.20 2.97 24.15
N THR A 212 5.44 3.25 25.21
CA THR A 212 5.94 3.87 26.43
C THR A 212 6.97 2.93 27.04
N ARG A 213 8.24 3.34 27.00
CA ARG A 213 9.28 2.73 27.81
C ARG A 213 8.93 2.94 29.29
N GLY A 214 8.58 1.86 29.98
CA GLY A 214 8.64 1.73 31.44
C GLY A 214 10.01 1.22 31.87
#